data_4bfaf78cb7acd9af97b8f5188cb657c3
#
_entry.id   4bfaf78cb7acd9af97b8f5188cb657c3
#
_cell.length_a   1.000
_cell.length_b   1.000
_cell.length_c   1.000
_cell.angle_alpha   90.00
_cell.angle_beta   90.00
_cell.angle_gamma   90.00
#
_symmetry.space_group_name_H-M   'P 1'
#
loop_
_entity.id
_entity.type
_entity.pdbx_description
1 polymer ?
#
loop_
_entity_poly.entity_id
_entity_poly.type
_entity_poly.pdbx_seq_one_letter_code
_entity_poly.pdbx_strand_id
1 'polypeptide(L)'
;LKENNKAPNFKLTSTDGNIFELNKVKKKNIILYFYPKDDTPGCTIESKDFSKLNSLINKNKTIVLGISKDSIESHLKFKKKYKLKFDLLSDKKKEVIKKYGVWGKKSFLGKEFMGIVRTTFLINSKGKINKIWNNVRVKDHAKEVFEEVKNLK
;
A
#
# COMPACT_ATOMS: atom_id res chain seq x y z
N LEU A 1 0.67 4.41 -14.92
CA LEU A 1 0.07 5.49 -14.13
C LEU A 1 1.09 6.57 -13.85
N LYS A 2 0.64 7.79 -13.78
CA LYS A 2 1.46 8.96 -13.55
C LYS A 2 0.86 9.82 -12.45
N GLU A 3 1.69 10.69 -11.87
CA GLU A 3 1.21 11.71 -10.95
C GLU A 3 0.18 12.60 -11.66
N ASN A 4 -0.83 13.02 -10.93
CA ASN A 4 -2.01 13.79 -11.38
C ASN A 4 -3.05 12.97 -12.16
N ASN A 5 -2.79 11.71 -12.48
CA ASN A 5 -3.81 10.82 -13.06
C ASN A 5 -4.84 10.47 -11.98
N LYS A 6 -6.06 10.21 -12.42
CA LYS A 6 -7.07 9.65 -11.52
C LYS A 6 -6.63 8.23 -11.14
N ALA A 7 -6.66 7.90 -9.86
CA ALA A 7 -6.34 6.56 -9.38
C ALA A 7 -7.46 5.60 -9.81
N PRO A 8 -7.12 4.47 -10.49
CA PRO A 8 -8.14 3.51 -10.92
C PRO A 8 -8.93 2.95 -9.76
N ASN A 9 -10.26 2.92 -9.90
CA ASN A 9 -11.12 2.33 -8.88
C ASN A 9 -10.90 0.83 -8.79
N PHE A 10 -11.12 0.28 -7.59
CA PHE A 10 -11.04 -1.17 -7.37
C PHE A 10 -11.82 -1.57 -6.13
N LYS A 11 -12.10 -2.89 -6.03
CA LYS A 11 -12.73 -3.50 -4.86
C LYS A 11 -11.86 -4.69 -4.45
N LEU A 12 -11.49 -4.75 -3.18
CA LEU A 12 -10.72 -5.87 -2.62
C LEU A 12 -11.19 -6.20 -1.21
N THR A 13 -11.09 -7.47 -0.85
CA THR A 13 -11.37 -7.91 0.52
C THR A 13 -10.36 -7.33 1.48
N SER A 14 -10.83 -6.78 2.59
CA SER A 14 -10.02 -6.14 3.62
C SER A 14 -9.98 -6.95 4.90
N THR A 15 -8.93 -6.76 5.68
CA THR A 15 -8.78 -7.41 6.99
C THR A 15 -9.83 -6.95 8.02
N ASP A 16 -10.56 -5.88 7.75
CA ASP A 16 -11.68 -5.45 8.61
C ASP A 16 -12.95 -6.27 8.39
N GLY A 17 -12.91 -7.25 7.48
CA GLY A 17 -14.05 -8.09 7.17
C GLY A 17 -14.97 -7.55 6.07
N ASN A 18 -14.71 -6.37 5.57
CA ASN A 18 -15.51 -5.74 4.52
C ASN A 18 -14.79 -5.75 3.18
N ILE A 19 -15.52 -5.40 2.13
CA ILE A 19 -14.91 -5.14 0.82
C ILE A 19 -14.58 -3.66 0.76
N PHE A 20 -13.31 -3.36 0.53
CA PHE A 20 -12.84 -1.98 0.34
C PHE A 20 -13.06 -1.56 -1.12
N GLU A 21 -13.64 -0.38 -1.32
CA GLU A 21 -13.76 0.21 -2.65
C GLU A 21 -13.17 1.62 -2.63
N LEU A 22 -12.21 1.86 -3.52
CA LEU A 22 -11.47 3.13 -3.53
C LEU A 22 -12.39 4.35 -3.72
N ASN A 23 -13.32 4.28 -4.67
CA ASN A 23 -14.22 5.40 -4.97
C ASN A 23 -15.18 5.78 -3.84
N LYS A 24 -15.32 4.91 -2.84
CA LYS A 24 -16.19 5.19 -1.69
C LYS A 24 -15.49 5.96 -0.58
N VAL A 25 -14.19 6.10 -0.65
CA VAL A 25 -13.45 6.92 0.32
C VAL A 25 -13.62 8.39 -0.06
N LYS A 26 -14.16 9.18 0.85
CA LYS A 26 -14.42 10.61 0.63
C LYS A 26 -13.69 11.44 1.67
N LYS A 27 -13.19 12.61 1.24
CA LYS A 27 -12.57 13.61 2.11
C LYS A 27 -11.32 13.13 2.84
N LYS A 28 -10.69 12.05 2.34
CA LYS A 28 -9.44 11.53 2.92
C LYS A 28 -8.43 11.23 1.84
N ASN A 29 -7.17 11.42 2.17
CA ASN A 29 -6.06 10.96 1.35
C ASN A 29 -5.79 9.49 1.66
N ILE A 30 -5.18 8.77 0.73
CA ILE A 30 -4.89 7.35 0.88
C ILE A 30 -3.43 7.11 0.55
N ILE A 31 -2.72 6.46 1.48
CA ILE A 31 -1.41 5.87 1.20
C ILE A 31 -1.68 4.42 0.84
N LEU A 32 -1.35 4.05 -0.39
CA LEU A 32 -1.57 2.71 -0.91
C LEU A 32 -0.21 2.11 -1.23
N TYR A 33 0.28 1.18 -0.40
CA TYR A 33 1.57 0.57 -0.66
C TYR A 33 1.43 -0.88 -1.09
N PHE A 34 2.06 -1.20 -2.21
CA PHE A 34 2.11 -2.56 -2.76
C PHE A 34 3.41 -3.21 -2.32
N TYR A 35 3.33 -4.43 -1.77
CA TYR A 35 4.49 -5.14 -1.27
C TYR A 35 4.44 -6.62 -1.68
N PRO A 36 5.62 -7.27 -1.82
CA PRO A 36 5.69 -8.61 -2.39
C PRO A 36 5.02 -9.72 -1.60
N LYS A 37 5.21 -9.77 -0.27
CA LYS A 37 4.73 -10.93 0.49
C LYS A 37 4.70 -10.65 2.00
N ASP A 38 3.61 -11.09 2.64
CA ASP A 38 3.46 -11.00 4.09
C ASP A 38 4.61 -11.67 4.83
N ASP A 39 4.98 -11.08 5.96
CA ASP A 39 5.93 -11.65 6.92
C ASP A 39 7.31 -11.96 6.33
N THR A 40 7.73 -11.22 5.33
CA THR A 40 9.11 -11.22 4.85
C THR A 40 9.84 -10.03 5.47
N PRO A 41 11.20 -10.04 5.57
CA PRO A 41 11.92 -9.00 6.31
C PRO A 41 11.63 -7.57 5.88
N GLY A 42 11.72 -7.28 4.58
CA GLY A 42 11.49 -5.92 4.08
C GLY A 42 10.03 -5.47 4.22
N CYS A 43 9.09 -6.36 3.92
CA CYS A 43 7.67 -6.05 4.04
C CYS A 43 7.25 -5.84 5.49
N THR A 44 7.85 -6.59 6.41
CA THR A 44 7.60 -6.44 7.84
C THR A 44 8.08 -5.08 8.34
N ILE A 45 9.30 -4.67 7.95
CA ILE A 45 9.85 -3.36 8.32
C ILE A 45 8.96 -2.25 7.80
N GLU A 46 8.61 -2.30 6.53
CA GLU A 46 7.76 -1.28 5.89
C GLU A 46 6.42 -1.15 6.60
N SER A 47 5.74 -2.28 6.84
CA SER A 47 4.43 -2.28 7.47
C SER A 47 4.48 -1.79 8.91
N LYS A 48 5.50 -2.20 9.67
CA LYS A 48 5.68 -1.74 11.06
C LYS A 48 5.98 -0.23 11.10
N ASP A 49 6.76 0.27 10.16
CA ASP A 49 7.10 1.70 10.10
C ASP A 49 5.85 2.54 9.82
N PHE A 50 5.01 2.13 8.86
CA PHE A 50 3.73 2.80 8.62
C PHE A 50 2.82 2.70 9.84
N SER A 51 2.81 1.56 10.52
CA SER A 51 1.97 1.36 11.70
C SER A 51 2.36 2.31 12.83
N LYS A 52 3.66 2.54 13.03
CA LYS A 52 4.15 3.50 14.03
C LYS A 52 3.69 4.92 13.75
N LEU A 53 3.58 5.28 12.48
CA LEU A 53 3.16 6.62 12.05
C LEU A 53 1.65 6.75 11.84
N ASN A 54 0.90 5.65 11.97
CA ASN A 54 -0.51 5.63 11.60
C ASN A 54 -1.35 6.69 12.31
N SER A 55 -1.13 6.91 13.59
CA SER A 55 -1.87 7.93 14.35
C SER A 55 -1.64 9.33 13.80
N LEU A 56 -0.39 9.67 13.49
CA LEU A 56 -0.04 10.97 12.90
C LEU A 56 -0.58 11.11 11.48
N ILE A 57 -0.52 10.04 10.71
CA ILE A 57 -1.07 9.99 9.36
C ILE A 57 -2.58 10.25 9.39
N ASN A 58 -3.28 9.56 10.31
CA ASN A 58 -4.74 9.73 10.46
C ASN A 58 -5.10 11.17 10.87
N LYS A 59 -4.30 11.81 11.70
CA LYS A 59 -4.52 13.21 12.08
C LYS A 59 -4.45 14.17 10.89
N ASN A 60 -3.77 13.74 9.82
CA ASN A 60 -3.67 14.50 8.57
C ASN A 60 -4.71 14.04 7.55
N LYS A 61 -5.84 13.52 7.98
CA LYS A 61 -6.95 13.06 7.12
C LYS A 61 -6.50 12.06 6.07
N THR A 62 -5.62 11.15 6.46
CA THR A 62 -5.02 10.16 5.57
C THR A 62 -5.13 8.77 6.19
N ILE A 63 -5.42 7.76 5.36
CA ILE A 63 -5.42 6.36 5.77
C ILE A 63 -4.32 5.61 5.06
N VAL A 64 -3.83 4.53 5.69
CA VAL A 64 -2.82 3.63 5.10
C VAL A 64 -3.48 2.31 4.77
N LEU A 65 -3.19 1.78 3.58
CA LEU A 65 -3.63 0.46 3.15
C LEU A 65 -2.47 -0.25 2.46
N GLY A 66 -2.23 -1.49 2.86
CA GLY A 66 -1.23 -2.33 2.21
C GLY A 66 -1.92 -3.33 1.28
N ILE A 67 -1.31 -3.62 0.13
CA ILE A 67 -1.82 -4.58 -0.84
C ILE A 67 -0.74 -5.56 -1.24
N SER A 68 -1.09 -6.85 -1.24
CA SER A 68 -0.27 -7.89 -1.87
C SER A 68 -1.19 -8.96 -2.44
N LYS A 69 -0.61 -9.99 -3.07
CA LYS A 69 -1.39 -11.12 -3.59
C LYS A 69 -1.67 -12.19 -2.54
N ASP A 70 -1.21 -11.98 -1.31
CA ASP A 70 -1.45 -12.94 -0.22
C ASP A 70 -2.94 -13.06 0.08
N SER A 71 -3.34 -14.22 0.65
CA SER A 71 -4.73 -14.44 1.04
C SER A 71 -5.12 -13.57 2.23
N ILE A 72 -6.45 -13.44 2.43
CA ILE A 72 -6.94 -12.68 3.58
C ILE A 72 -6.53 -13.36 4.90
N GLU A 73 -6.45 -14.69 4.92
CA GLU A 73 -5.99 -15.43 6.10
C GLU A 73 -4.54 -15.08 6.43
N SER A 74 -3.68 -15.00 5.42
CA SER A 74 -2.29 -14.58 5.59
C SER A 74 -2.22 -13.16 6.12
N HIS A 75 -2.98 -12.24 5.53
CA HIS A 75 -3.06 -10.84 5.96
C HIS A 75 -3.50 -10.71 7.41
N LEU A 76 -4.50 -11.47 7.82
CA LEU A 76 -4.99 -11.44 9.20
C LEU A 76 -3.91 -11.89 10.19
N LYS A 77 -3.16 -12.94 9.84
CA LYS A 77 -2.03 -13.42 10.67
C LYS A 77 -0.92 -12.37 10.74
N PHE A 78 -0.58 -11.78 9.62
CA PHE A 78 0.46 -10.75 9.54
C PHE A 78 0.09 -9.53 10.37
N LYS A 79 -1.13 -9.04 10.19
CA LYS A 79 -1.64 -7.89 10.95
C LYS A 79 -1.63 -8.16 12.46
N LYS A 80 -2.08 -9.34 12.88
CA LYS A 80 -2.12 -9.73 14.29
C LYS A 80 -0.72 -9.87 14.88
N LYS A 81 0.17 -10.55 14.15
CA LYS A 81 1.53 -10.84 14.61
C LYS A 81 2.30 -9.55 14.94
N TYR A 82 2.18 -8.55 14.09
CA TYR A 82 2.93 -7.30 14.24
C TYR A 82 2.07 -6.15 14.75
N LYS A 83 0.82 -6.41 15.10
CA LYS A 83 -0.12 -5.41 15.64
C LYS A 83 -0.24 -4.19 14.74
N LEU A 84 -0.40 -4.43 13.44
CA LEU A 84 -0.55 -3.35 12.46
C LEU A 84 -1.84 -2.57 12.72
N LYS A 85 -1.75 -1.24 12.67
CA LYS A 85 -2.86 -0.34 13.03
C LYS A 85 -3.77 0.03 11.86
N PHE A 86 -3.55 -0.56 10.71
CA PHE A 86 -4.33 -0.30 9.49
C PHE A 86 -4.66 -1.62 8.80
N ASP A 87 -5.54 -1.55 7.80
CA ASP A 87 -5.98 -2.76 7.10
C ASP A 87 -5.10 -3.13 5.92
N LEU A 88 -5.10 -4.42 5.61
CA LEU A 88 -4.44 -4.99 4.45
C LEU A 88 -5.50 -5.49 3.49
N LEU A 89 -5.25 -5.32 2.19
CA LEU A 89 -6.15 -5.71 1.12
C LEU A 89 -5.55 -6.89 0.35
N SER A 90 -6.38 -7.90 0.07
CA SER A 90 -5.95 -9.11 -0.62
C SER A 90 -6.30 -9.05 -2.10
N ASP A 91 -5.28 -9.13 -2.97
CA ASP A 91 -5.45 -9.13 -4.42
C ASP A 91 -4.93 -10.46 -5.01
N LYS A 92 -5.56 -11.56 -4.64
CA LYS A 92 -5.14 -12.90 -5.05
C LYS A 92 -5.05 -13.07 -6.57
N LYS A 93 -5.95 -12.45 -7.31
CA LYS A 93 -5.98 -12.53 -8.77
C LYS A 93 -5.01 -11.56 -9.45
N LYS A 94 -4.35 -10.72 -8.69
CA LYS A 94 -3.40 -9.72 -9.20
C LYS A 94 -4.02 -8.69 -10.15
N GLU A 95 -5.34 -8.55 -10.14
CA GLU A 95 -6.06 -7.61 -11.01
C GLU A 95 -5.69 -6.16 -10.72
N VAL A 96 -5.72 -5.78 -9.44
CA VAL A 96 -5.38 -4.41 -9.00
C VAL A 96 -3.88 -4.17 -9.14
N ILE A 97 -3.08 -5.16 -8.77
CA ILE A 97 -1.62 -5.12 -8.91
C ILE A 97 -1.24 -4.79 -10.36
N LYS A 98 -1.87 -5.46 -11.32
CA LYS A 98 -1.62 -5.22 -12.74
C LYS A 98 -2.19 -3.88 -13.20
N LYS A 99 -3.39 -3.53 -12.73
CA LYS A 99 -4.04 -2.26 -13.06
C LYS A 99 -3.18 -1.06 -12.63
N TYR A 100 -2.51 -1.17 -11.49
CA TYR A 100 -1.63 -0.12 -10.99
C TYR A 100 -0.21 -0.21 -11.55
N GLY A 101 0.06 -1.20 -12.41
CA GLY A 101 1.34 -1.30 -13.10
C GLY A 101 2.51 -1.72 -12.24
N VAL A 102 2.27 -2.42 -11.15
CA VAL A 102 3.32 -2.82 -10.20
C VAL A 102 3.70 -4.29 -10.28
N TRP A 103 3.20 -5.02 -11.27
CA TRP A 103 3.60 -6.40 -11.56
C TRP A 103 4.68 -6.37 -12.62
N GLY A 104 5.88 -6.81 -12.27
CA GLY A 104 6.98 -6.70 -13.21
C GLY A 104 8.13 -7.68 -12.93
N LYS A 105 9.16 -7.57 -13.74
CA LYS A 105 10.36 -8.40 -13.61
C LYS A 105 11.17 -7.98 -12.39
N LYS A 106 11.59 -8.98 -11.62
CA LYS A 106 12.49 -8.81 -10.47
C LYS A 106 13.66 -9.75 -10.64
N SER A 107 14.80 -9.40 -10.05
CA SER A 107 16.00 -10.22 -10.09
C SER A 107 16.49 -10.46 -8.67
N PHE A 108 16.82 -11.70 -8.35
CA PHE A 108 17.38 -12.07 -7.06
C PHE A 108 18.37 -13.23 -7.23
N LEU A 109 19.60 -13.02 -6.79
CA LEU A 109 20.66 -14.02 -6.88
C LEU A 109 20.85 -14.58 -8.31
N GLY A 110 20.80 -13.69 -9.30
CA GLY A 110 20.99 -14.05 -10.70
C GLY A 110 19.79 -14.68 -11.38
N LYS A 111 18.68 -14.82 -10.67
CA LYS A 111 17.42 -15.36 -11.24
C LYS A 111 16.42 -14.24 -11.48
N GLU A 112 15.78 -14.27 -12.65
CA GLU A 112 14.71 -13.35 -12.97
C GLU A 112 13.36 -14.03 -12.72
N PHE A 113 12.41 -13.27 -12.20
CA PHE A 113 11.05 -13.76 -11.97
C PHE A 113 10.07 -12.59 -12.00
N MET A 114 8.79 -12.90 -12.17
CA MET A 114 7.73 -11.90 -12.11
C MET A 114 7.24 -11.76 -10.68
N GLY A 115 7.04 -10.53 -10.24
CA GLY A 115 6.56 -10.27 -8.89
C GLY A 115 6.09 -8.84 -8.73
N ILE A 116 5.66 -8.51 -7.50
CA ILE A 116 5.25 -7.15 -7.17
C ILE A 116 6.51 -6.30 -6.99
N VAL A 117 6.60 -5.24 -7.80
CA VAL A 117 7.63 -4.21 -7.61
C VAL A 117 7.14 -3.29 -6.50
N ARG A 118 7.87 -3.23 -5.39
CA ARG A 118 7.47 -2.45 -4.21
C ARG A 118 7.25 -0.98 -4.61
N THR A 119 5.99 -0.53 -4.49
CA THR A 119 5.57 0.78 -4.97
C THR A 119 4.55 1.37 -4.00
N THR A 120 4.65 2.67 -3.72
CA THR A 120 3.68 3.39 -2.89
C THR A 120 3.04 4.50 -3.71
N PHE A 121 1.73 4.62 -3.59
CA PHE A 121 0.95 5.70 -4.20
C PHE A 121 0.34 6.55 -3.09
N LEU A 122 0.50 7.87 -3.19
CA LEU A 122 -0.24 8.81 -2.34
C LEU A 122 -1.36 9.39 -3.18
N ILE A 123 -2.60 9.06 -2.80
CA ILE A 123 -3.81 9.47 -3.52
C ILE A 123 -4.48 10.55 -2.69
N ASN A 124 -4.77 11.70 -3.30
CA ASN A 124 -5.39 12.82 -2.59
C ASN A 124 -6.89 12.62 -2.42
N SER A 125 -7.52 13.51 -1.65
CA SER A 125 -8.95 13.42 -1.33
C SER A 125 -9.88 13.57 -2.54
N LYS A 126 -9.33 13.98 -3.69
CA LYS A 126 -10.08 14.08 -4.95
C LYS A 126 -9.91 12.84 -5.83
N GLY A 127 -9.20 11.82 -5.33
CA GLY A 127 -8.98 10.58 -6.06
C GLY A 127 -7.86 10.63 -7.09
N LYS A 128 -7.04 11.66 -7.06
CA LYS A 128 -5.89 11.78 -7.97
C LYS A 128 -4.60 11.35 -7.30
N ILE A 129 -3.70 10.75 -8.08
CA ILE A 129 -2.39 10.34 -7.60
C ILE A 129 -1.54 11.59 -7.41
N ASN A 130 -1.17 11.86 -6.15
CA ASN A 130 -0.34 13.01 -5.81
C ASN A 130 1.14 12.71 -5.99
N LYS A 131 1.56 11.51 -5.59
CA LYS A 131 2.96 11.08 -5.72
C LYS A 131 3.07 9.57 -5.84
N ILE A 132 4.11 9.11 -6.55
CA ILE A 132 4.42 7.70 -6.73
C ILE A 132 5.88 7.47 -6.34
N TRP A 133 6.12 6.46 -5.48
CA TRP A 133 7.47 5.99 -5.15
C TRP A 133 7.62 4.60 -5.75
N ASN A 134 8.46 4.48 -6.78
CA ASN A 134 8.75 3.21 -7.44
C ASN A 134 10.00 2.56 -6.85
N ASN A 135 10.10 1.24 -6.94
CA ASN A 135 11.27 0.48 -6.49
C ASN A 135 11.69 0.90 -5.08
N VAL A 136 10.73 0.90 -4.17
CA VAL A 136 10.90 1.40 -2.81
C VAL A 136 11.98 0.62 -2.05
N ARG A 137 12.87 1.34 -1.36
CA ARG A 137 13.73 0.81 -0.32
C ARG A 137 13.07 1.15 1.01
N VAL A 138 12.91 0.15 1.88
CA VAL A 138 12.06 0.30 3.07
C VAL A 138 12.64 1.23 4.13
N LYS A 139 13.96 1.39 4.19
CA LYS A 139 14.59 2.26 5.18
C LYS A 139 14.07 3.69 5.03
N ASP A 140 13.49 4.23 6.10
CA ASP A 140 12.94 5.59 6.19
C ASP A 140 11.84 5.91 5.19
N HIS A 141 11.32 4.91 4.46
CA HIS A 141 10.30 5.13 3.44
C HIS A 141 9.00 5.67 4.03
N ALA A 142 8.48 5.06 5.10
CA ALA A 142 7.24 5.50 5.71
C ALA A 142 7.33 6.95 6.19
N LYS A 143 8.48 7.35 6.73
CA LYS A 143 8.74 8.73 7.16
C LYS A 143 8.73 9.68 5.97
N GLU A 144 9.35 9.29 4.86
CA GLU A 144 9.38 10.07 3.62
C GLU A 144 7.96 10.29 3.09
N VAL A 145 7.15 9.24 3.09
CA VAL A 145 5.74 9.34 2.66
C VAL A 145 4.96 10.26 3.59
N PHE A 146 5.17 10.14 4.89
CA PHE A 146 4.49 11.00 5.87
C PHE A 146 4.83 12.47 5.65
N GLU A 147 6.07 12.81 5.29
CA GLU A 147 6.45 14.18 4.99
C GLU A 147 5.63 14.75 3.82
N GLU A 148 5.38 13.93 2.79
CA GLU A 148 4.52 14.34 1.67
C GLU A 148 3.06 14.50 2.10
N VAL A 149 2.56 13.65 3.01
CA VAL A 149 1.20 13.76 3.56
C VAL A 149 1.02 15.13 4.24
N LYS A 150 2.00 15.58 5.00
CA LYS A 150 1.92 16.87 5.69
C LYS A 150 1.83 18.05 4.73
N ASN A 151 2.32 17.90 3.52
CA ASN A 151 2.28 18.94 2.49
C ASN A 151 0.96 18.97 1.72
N LEU A 152 0.09 17.99 1.89
CA LEU A 152 -1.24 17.98 1.28
C LEU A 152 -2.18 18.88 2.07
N LYS A 153 -2.96 19.67 1.35
CA LYS A 153 -3.96 20.57 1.95
C LYS A 153 -5.37 20.13 1.62
#